data_ad358d562297eefed7c5410c69a0c66e
#
_entry.id   ad358d562297eefed7c5410c69a0c66e
#
_cell.length_a   1.000
_cell.length_b   1.000
_cell.length_c   1.000
_cell.angle_alpha   90.00
_cell.angle_beta   90.00
_cell.angle_gamma   90.00
#
_symmetry.space_group_name_H-M   'P 1'
#
loop_
_entity.id
_entity.type
_entity.pdbx_description
1 polymer ?
#
loop_
_entity_poly.entity_id
_entity_poly.type
_entity_poly.pdbx_seq_one_letter_code
_entity_poly.pdbx_strand_id
1 'polypeptide(L)'
;VVFAVPVDLVVLVVVDQLRGDMPWRFRERFGEGGFRYLMDQGTSFSNAQYQHANTLTASGHATLATGGNASQHGLAANDWFDAAQRRVVYCMEDPDRPESGGGAGRSPRNLTSSTFGDELVLASGGKSRVFAVSLKDRSAIILGGHLGKAYWYSVSNGRFVTSSYYHDALPEWVEAWKAARPADRYAAETWRL
;
A
#
# COMPACT_ATOMS: atom_id res chain seq x y z
N VAL A 1 22.37 26.20 -8.54
CA VAL A 1 21.02 26.59 -8.08
C VAL A 1 20.08 25.51 -8.62
N VAL A 2 19.61 24.61 -7.77
CA VAL A 2 18.59 23.63 -8.14
C VAL A 2 17.25 24.35 -8.01
N PHE A 3 16.60 24.62 -9.11
CA PHE A 3 15.21 25.09 -9.09
C PHE A 3 14.33 23.87 -8.76
N ALA A 4 13.88 23.76 -7.53
CA ALA A 4 12.85 22.82 -7.16
C ALA A 4 11.53 23.29 -7.79
N VAL A 5 11.05 22.56 -8.79
CA VAL A 5 9.66 22.73 -9.25
C VAL A 5 8.78 22.21 -8.12
N PRO A 6 7.82 23.00 -7.62
CA PRO A 6 6.90 22.50 -6.62
C PRO A 6 6.10 21.32 -7.22
N VAL A 7 6.09 20.20 -6.52
CA VAL A 7 5.30 19.02 -6.90
C VAL A 7 4.01 19.05 -6.09
N ASP A 8 2.90 19.25 -6.75
CA ASP A 8 1.59 19.34 -6.09
C ASP A 8 1.00 17.96 -5.79
N LEU A 9 1.34 16.94 -6.60
CA LEU A 9 0.84 15.58 -6.46
C LEU A 9 1.92 14.55 -6.80
N VAL A 10 2.10 13.58 -5.90
CA VAL A 10 2.89 12.36 -6.16
C VAL A 10 1.94 11.18 -6.13
N VAL A 11 1.93 10.39 -7.20
CA VAL A 11 1.16 9.13 -7.28
C VAL A 11 2.13 7.96 -7.31
N LEU A 12 2.14 7.16 -6.23
CA LEU A 12 2.92 5.92 -6.15
C LEU A 12 2.00 4.74 -6.46
N VAL A 13 2.22 4.09 -7.60
CA VAL A 13 1.48 2.89 -8.00
C VAL A 13 2.37 1.67 -7.81
N VAL A 14 2.01 0.79 -6.90
CA VAL A 14 2.71 -0.48 -6.64
C VAL A 14 1.85 -1.64 -7.13
N VAL A 15 2.37 -2.41 -8.07
CA VAL A 15 1.69 -3.59 -8.60
C VAL A 15 2.33 -4.83 -7.99
N ASP A 16 1.65 -5.37 -6.97
CA ASP A 16 2.10 -6.57 -6.25
C ASP A 16 2.19 -7.77 -7.21
N GLN A 17 3.22 -8.59 -7.04
CA GLN A 17 3.48 -9.81 -7.84
C GLN A 17 3.76 -9.56 -9.34
N LEU A 18 3.89 -8.32 -9.78
CA LEU A 18 4.29 -8.01 -11.15
C LEU A 18 5.79 -8.28 -11.36
N ARG A 19 6.10 -9.27 -12.16
CA ARG A 19 7.49 -9.57 -12.54
C ARG A 19 8.03 -8.46 -13.44
N GLY A 20 9.25 -7.98 -13.17
CA GLY A 20 9.82 -6.78 -13.79
C GLY A 20 9.94 -6.80 -15.32
N ASP A 21 10.02 -8.00 -15.94
CA ASP A 21 10.08 -8.13 -17.40
C ASP A 21 8.70 -8.13 -18.08
N MET A 22 7.61 -8.34 -17.32
CA MET A 22 6.26 -8.44 -17.90
C MET A 22 5.80 -7.18 -18.64
N PRO A 23 6.00 -5.96 -18.14
CA PRO A 23 5.60 -4.76 -18.88
C PRO A 23 6.23 -4.70 -20.27
N TRP A 24 7.52 -5.03 -20.38
CA TRP A 24 8.24 -5.06 -21.65
C TRP A 24 7.77 -6.21 -22.55
N ARG A 25 7.60 -7.39 -21.99
CA ARG A 25 7.18 -8.59 -22.72
C ARG A 25 5.79 -8.44 -23.34
N PHE A 26 4.91 -7.72 -22.70
CA PHE A 26 3.52 -7.52 -23.16
C PHE A 26 3.24 -6.11 -23.68
N ARG A 27 4.27 -5.30 -23.92
CA ARG A 27 4.16 -3.91 -24.35
C ARG A 27 3.20 -3.72 -25.51
N GLU A 28 3.26 -4.57 -26.53
CA GLU A 28 2.41 -4.47 -27.72
C GLU A 28 0.92 -4.82 -27.47
N ARG A 29 0.61 -5.37 -26.31
CA ARG A 29 -0.76 -5.66 -25.89
C ARG A 29 -1.38 -4.55 -25.06
N PHE A 30 -0.60 -3.56 -24.63
CA PHE A 30 -1.10 -2.43 -23.87
C PHE A 30 -1.69 -1.38 -24.81
N GLY A 31 -2.81 -0.75 -24.39
CA GLY A 31 -3.30 0.45 -25.01
C GLY A 31 -2.32 1.61 -24.87
N GLU A 32 -2.63 2.74 -25.50
CA GLU A 32 -1.77 3.92 -25.51
C GLU A 32 -1.53 4.55 -24.12
N GLY A 33 -2.47 4.35 -23.20
CA GLY A 33 -2.36 4.81 -21.81
C GLY A 33 -1.66 3.83 -20.89
N GLY A 34 -1.65 4.11 -19.58
CA GLY A 34 -1.16 3.22 -18.53
C GLY A 34 0.32 2.85 -18.68
N PHE A 35 0.63 1.57 -18.65
CA PHE A 35 2.00 1.07 -18.73
C PHE A 35 2.73 1.55 -19.98
N ARG A 36 2.10 1.50 -21.15
CA ARG A 36 2.73 1.92 -22.41
C ARG A 36 3.10 3.40 -22.38
N TYR A 37 2.19 4.25 -21.91
CA TYR A 37 2.47 5.68 -21.75
C TYR A 37 3.67 5.92 -20.82
N LEU A 38 3.70 5.25 -19.66
CA LEU A 38 4.79 5.39 -18.69
C LEU A 38 6.13 4.88 -19.25
N MET A 39 6.11 3.80 -20.04
CA MET A 39 7.31 3.26 -20.69
C MET A 39 7.84 4.16 -21.78
N ASP A 40 6.96 4.84 -22.52
CA ASP A 40 7.34 5.67 -23.68
C ASP A 40 7.69 7.12 -23.28
N GLN A 41 7.05 7.66 -22.25
CA GLN A 41 7.20 9.05 -21.81
C GLN A 41 7.95 9.21 -20.48
N GLY A 42 8.11 8.15 -19.72
CA GLY A 42 8.75 8.15 -18.41
C GLY A 42 10.18 7.64 -18.45
N THR A 43 10.77 7.50 -17.25
CA THR A 43 12.09 6.89 -17.08
C THR A 43 11.93 5.48 -16.55
N SER A 44 12.53 4.50 -17.22
CA SER A 44 12.52 3.10 -16.81
C SER A 44 13.88 2.67 -16.25
N PHE A 45 13.87 2.10 -15.06
CA PHE A 45 15.06 1.54 -14.41
C PHE A 45 15.14 0.03 -14.68
N SER A 46 15.90 -0.37 -15.69
CA SER A 46 15.97 -1.76 -16.15
C SER A 46 16.74 -2.70 -15.22
N ASN A 47 17.49 -2.18 -14.27
CA ASN A 47 18.29 -2.95 -13.32
C ASN A 47 17.98 -2.62 -11.86
N ALA A 48 16.70 -2.30 -11.56
CA ALA A 48 16.26 -2.13 -10.20
C ALA A 48 16.09 -3.49 -9.52
N GLN A 49 16.77 -3.71 -8.39
CA GLN A 49 16.78 -5.00 -7.68
C GLN A 49 16.62 -4.77 -6.18
N TYR A 50 15.86 -5.67 -5.55
CA TYR A 50 15.86 -5.76 -4.08
C TYR A 50 17.18 -6.35 -3.59
N GLN A 51 17.69 -5.84 -2.47
CA GLN A 51 18.90 -6.35 -1.82
C GLN A 51 18.62 -7.50 -0.84
N HIS A 52 17.37 -7.95 -0.75
CA HIS A 52 16.93 -9.03 0.12
C HIS A 52 16.29 -10.16 -0.69
N ALA A 53 16.44 -11.40 -0.23
CA ALA A 53 15.95 -12.59 -0.92
C ALA A 53 14.45 -12.82 -0.72
N ASN A 54 13.89 -12.41 0.41
CA ASN A 54 12.48 -12.63 0.74
C ASN A 54 11.61 -11.49 0.19
N THR A 55 11.11 -11.64 -1.02
CA THR A 55 10.30 -10.64 -1.73
C THR A 55 8.78 -10.80 -1.52
N LEU A 56 8.36 -11.16 -0.31
CA LEU A 56 6.94 -11.19 0.06
C LEU A 56 6.34 -9.78 0.09
N THR A 57 5.01 -9.70 0.07
CA THR A 57 4.29 -8.43 0.00
C THR A 57 4.76 -7.43 1.06
N ALA A 58 4.83 -7.83 2.33
CA ALA A 58 5.17 -6.90 3.41
C ALA A 58 6.61 -6.37 3.29
N SER A 59 7.60 -7.25 3.12
CA SER A 59 9.01 -6.84 3.01
C SER A 59 9.26 -6.02 1.75
N GLY A 60 8.67 -6.40 0.60
CA GLY A 60 8.80 -5.67 -0.66
C GLY A 60 8.18 -4.27 -0.60
N HIS A 61 6.94 -4.14 -0.12
CA HIS A 61 6.29 -2.85 0.04
C HIS A 61 7.01 -1.97 1.07
N ALA A 62 7.48 -2.53 2.18
CA ALA A 62 8.23 -1.78 3.19
C ALA A 62 9.55 -1.25 2.61
N THR A 63 10.27 -2.05 1.83
CA THR A 63 11.47 -1.58 1.15
C THR A 63 11.18 -0.44 0.18
N LEU A 64 10.10 -0.52 -0.61
CA LEU A 64 9.68 0.57 -1.50
C LEU A 64 9.26 1.83 -0.73
N ALA A 65 8.54 1.66 0.38
CA ALA A 65 8.04 2.78 1.16
C ALA A 65 9.11 3.51 1.97
N THR A 66 10.15 2.79 2.43
CA THR A 66 11.16 3.32 3.35
C THR A 66 12.54 3.53 2.74
N GLY A 67 12.81 2.90 1.60
CA GLY A 67 14.16 2.82 1.03
C GLY A 67 15.12 1.91 1.81
N GLY A 68 14.66 1.29 2.90
CA GLY A 68 15.42 0.41 3.76
C GLY A 68 15.19 -1.08 3.47
N ASN A 69 15.89 -1.94 4.19
CA ASN A 69 15.68 -3.38 4.21
C ASN A 69 15.04 -3.84 5.53
N ALA A 70 14.77 -5.14 5.65
CA ALA A 70 14.04 -5.69 6.80
C ALA A 70 14.66 -5.40 8.17
N SER A 71 15.99 -5.28 8.25
CA SER A 71 16.67 -4.92 9.51
C SER A 71 16.44 -3.46 9.94
N GLN A 72 16.04 -2.62 9.00
CA GLN A 72 15.76 -1.20 9.24
C GLN A 72 14.27 -0.96 9.46
N HIS A 73 13.42 -1.50 8.60
CA HIS A 73 11.98 -1.26 8.69
C HIS A 73 11.19 -2.32 9.49
N GLY A 74 11.83 -3.39 9.98
CA GLY A 74 11.25 -4.36 10.89
C GLY A 74 10.39 -5.47 10.25
N LEU A 75 10.06 -5.40 8.96
CA LEU A 75 9.13 -6.32 8.29
C LEU A 75 9.87 -7.33 7.42
N ALA A 76 10.25 -8.46 8.00
CA ALA A 76 10.97 -9.51 7.27
C ALA A 76 10.07 -10.39 6.39
N ALA A 77 8.79 -10.51 6.74
CA ALA A 77 7.81 -11.35 6.05
C ALA A 77 6.37 -10.83 6.27
N ASN A 78 5.37 -11.51 5.68
CA ASN A 78 3.97 -11.24 6.00
C ASN A 78 3.61 -11.68 7.42
N ASP A 79 4.24 -12.75 7.86
CA ASP A 79 4.07 -13.35 9.18
C ASP A 79 5.43 -13.84 9.67
N TRP A 80 5.66 -13.86 10.99
CA TRP A 80 6.83 -14.46 11.59
C TRP A 80 6.51 -15.05 12.96
N PHE A 81 7.34 -15.98 13.42
CA PHE A 81 7.22 -16.50 14.77
C PHE A 81 7.90 -15.55 15.75
N ASP A 82 7.11 -15.01 16.68
CA ASP A 82 7.61 -14.20 17.77
C ASP A 82 7.96 -15.12 18.96
N ALA A 83 9.25 -15.19 19.27
CA ALA A 83 9.75 -16.08 20.33
C ALA A 83 9.31 -15.62 21.73
N ALA A 84 9.14 -14.33 21.95
CA ALA A 84 8.69 -13.79 23.24
C ALA A 84 7.22 -14.08 23.48
N GLN A 85 6.39 -13.92 22.46
CA GLN A 85 4.94 -14.21 22.50
C GLN A 85 4.63 -15.70 22.25
N ARG A 86 5.61 -16.49 21.78
CA ARG A 86 5.49 -17.91 21.42
C ARG A 86 4.35 -18.21 20.44
N ARG A 87 4.13 -17.31 19.47
CA ARG A 87 3.09 -17.45 18.44
C ARG A 87 3.52 -16.81 17.13
N VAL A 88 2.81 -17.14 16.07
CA VAL A 88 2.93 -16.42 14.81
C VAL A 88 2.26 -15.05 14.95
N VAL A 89 2.97 -14.01 14.50
CA VAL A 89 2.54 -12.62 14.48
C VAL A 89 2.36 -12.20 13.03
N TYR A 90 1.23 -11.58 12.72
CA TYR A 90 0.99 -10.99 11.42
C TYR A 90 1.61 -9.58 11.34
N CYS A 91 2.21 -9.24 10.22
CA CYS A 91 3.01 -8.02 10.06
C CYS A 91 2.28 -6.71 10.42
N MET A 92 0.97 -6.64 10.22
CA MET A 92 0.15 -5.44 10.51
C MET A 92 -0.82 -5.65 11.67
N GLU A 93 -0.66 -6.71 12.48
CA GLU A 93 -1.57 -6.92 13.60
C GLU A 93 -1.38 -5.86 14.69
N ASP A 94 -2.49 -5.36 15.18
CA ASP A 94 -2.56 -4.47 16.33
C ASP A 94 -3.92 -4.62 17.01
N PRO A 95 -4.04 -5.48 18.04
CA PRO A 95 -5.29 -5.73 18.72
C PRO A 95 -5.97 -4.48 19.29
N ASP A 96 -5.18 -3.44 19.58
CA ASP A 96 -5.67 -2.19 20.17
C ASP A 96 -6.27 -1.24 19.11
N ARG A 97 -6.20 -1.59 17.84
CA ARG A 97 -6.64 -0.77 16.70
C ARG A 97 -7.61 -1.51 15.78
N PRO A 98 -8.84 -1.76 16.24
CA PRO A 98 -9.83 -2.54 15.48
C PRO A 98 -10.15 -1.92 14.13
N GLU A 99 -10.48 -2.78 13.15
CA GLU A 99 -11.01 -2.35 11.87
C GLU A 99 -12.41 -1.72 12.02
N SER A 100 -12.69 -0.72 11.20
CA SER A 100 -14.02 -0.16 11.06
C SER A 100 -14.99 -1.21 10.51
N GLY A 101 -16.05 -1.52 11.28
CA GLY A 101 -17.03 -2.55 10.91
C GLY A 101 -16.76 -3.92 11.51
N GLY A 102 -15.80 -4.03 12.44
CA GLY A 102 -15.57 -5.23 13.25
C GLY A 102 -14.69 -6.26 12.54
N GLY A 103 -13.41 -6.13 12.67
CA GLY A 103 -12.39 -7.05 12.13
C GLY A 103 -11.18 -7.07 13.05
N ALA A 104 -10.17 -7.85 12.65
CA ALA A 104 -8.92 -7.91 13.38
C ALA A 104 -8.23 -6.53 13.36
N GLY A 105 -7.65 -6.15 14.50
CA GLY A 105 -6.98 -4.86 14.62
C GLY A 105 -5.74 -4.74 13.74
N ARG A 106 -5.53 -3.56 13.16
CA ARG A 106 -4.47 -3.27 12.18
C ARG A 106 -3.86 -1.89 12.39
N SER A 107 -2.52 -1.81 12.34
CA SER A 107 -1.79 -0.54 12.31
C SER A 107 -0.37 -0.74 11.75
N PRO A 108 0.40 0.33 11.52
CA PRO A 108 1.82 0.24 11.17
C PRO A 108 2.73 -0.05 12.38
N ARG A 109 2.23 -0.56 13.49
CA ARG A 109 2.95 -0.79 14.76
C ARG A 109 4.30 -1.50 14.59
N ASN A 110 4.34 -2.49 13.68
CA ASN A 110 5.55 -3.28 13.45
C ASN A 110 6.48 -2.69 12.38
N LEU A 111 6.08 -1.60 11.74
CA LEU A 111 6.93 -0.84 10.83
C LEU A 111 7.77 0.15 11.65
N THR A 112 9.08 -0.09 11.74
CA THR A 112 9.99 0.64 12.65
C THR A 112 10.69 1.83 12.01
N SER A 113 10.50 2.06 10.72
CA SER A 113 11.03 3.20 9.97
C SER A 113 9.92 4.09 9.46
N SER A 114 10.20 5.39 9.32
CA SER A 114 9.35 6.30 8.56
C SER A 114 9.26 5.89 7.10
N THR A 115 8.15 6.20 6.48
CA THR A 115 7.92 5.98 5.06
C THR A 115 8.17 7.26 4.27
N PHE A 116 8.28 7.15 2.95
CA PHE A 116 8.31 8.31 2.06
C PHE A 116 7.12 9.26 2.30
N GLY A 117 5.93 8.70 2.56
CA GLY A 117 4.75 9.48 2.90
C GLY A 117 4.89 10.21 4.24
N ASP A 118 5.43 9.55 5.26
CA ASP A 118 5.70 10.17 6.56
C ASP A 118 6.69 11.34 6.42
N GLU A 119 7.76 11.15 5.65
CA GLU A 119 8.76 12.19 5.40
C GLU A 119 8.16 13.40 4.66
N LEU A 120 7.26 13.19 3.70
CA LEU A 120 6.54 14.29 3.04
C LEU A 120 5.68 15.09 4.03
N VAL A 121 5.00 14.43 4.94
CA VAL A 121 4.20 15.09 5.98
C VAL A 121 5.11 15.90 6.91
N LEU A 122 6.21 15.29 7.37
CA LEU A 122 7.17 15.95 8.26
C LEU A 122 7.84 17.16 7.58
N ALA A 123 8.37 16.98 6.38
CA ALA A 123 9.06 18.03 5.63
C ALA A 123 8.17 19.23 5.29
N SER A 124 6.87 19.00 5.11
CA SER A 124 5.89 20.05 4.83
C SER A 124 5.31 20.71 6.10
N GLY A 125 5.75 20.29 7.29
CA GLY A 125 5.18 20.76 8.56
C GLY A 125 3.70 20.37 8.71
N GLY A 126 3.31 19.18 8.25
CA GLY A 126 1.95 18.65 8.34
C GLY A 126 0.99 19.11 7.23
N LYS A 127 1.47 19.84 6.22
CA LYS A 127 0.61 20.35 5.13
C LYS A 127 0.33 19.30 4.06
N SER A 128 1.26 18.40 3.80
CA SER A 128 1.08 17.30 2.85
C SER A 128 0.07 16.29 3.38
N ARG A 129 -0.74 15.72 2.48
CA ARG A 129 -1.71 14.68 2.80
C ARG A 129 -1.31 13.40 2.08
N VAL A 130 -1.28 12.30 2.81
CA VAL A 130 -0.94 10.98 2.29
C VAL A 130 -2.14 10.07 2.41
N PHE A 131 -2.53 9.44 1.30
CA PHE A 131 -3.60 8.45 1.23
C PHE A 131 -3.07 7.20 0.55
N ALA A 132 -3.32 6.05 1.14
CA ALA A 132 -2.99 4.76 0.56
C ALA A 132 -4.25 3.89 0.45
N VAL A 133 -4.44 3.28 -0.70
CA VAL A 133 -5.60 2.42 -0.99
C VAL A 133 -5.09 1.13 -1.62
N SER A 134 -5.51 -0.01 -1.10
CA SER A 134 -5.14 -1.32 -1.66
C SER A 134 -6.23 -2.36 -1.40
N LEU A 135 -6.15 -3.49 -2.12
CA LEU A 135 -6.96 -4.67 -1.80
C LEU A 135 -6.47 -5.37 -0.53
N LYS A 136 -5.18 -5.28 -0.19
CA LYS A 136 -4.59 -5.91 1.00
C LYS A 136 -4.32 -4.84 2.07
N ASP A 137 -4.67 -5.14 3.31
CA ASP A 137 -4.40 -4.30 4.49
C ASP A 137 -2.91 -3.91 4.59
N ARG A 138 -2.00 -4.89 4.54
CA ARG A 138 -0.56 -4.65 4.65
C ARG A 138 -0.01 -3.73 3.55
N SER A 139 -0.51 -3.85 2.32
CA SER A 139 -0.08 -2.96 1.24
C SER A 139 -0.53 -1.52 1.48
N ALA A 140 -1.78 -1.31 1.90
CA ALA A 140 -2.30 0.02 2.21
C ALA A 140 -1.60 0.63 3.42
N ILE A 141 -1.45 -0.13 4.51
CA ILE A 141 -0.88 0.34 5.77
C ILE A 141 0.59 0.72 5.60
N ILE A 142 1.39 -0.13 4.95
CA ILE A 142 2.81 0.13 4.75
C ILE A 142 3.03 1.38 3.88
N LEU A 143 2.26 1.53 2.80
CA LEU A 143 2.39 2.70 1.93
C LEU A 143 1.77 3.97 2.54
N GLY A 144 0.75 3.82 3.39
CA GLY A 144 0.16 4.92 4.15
C GLY A 144 1.05 5.41 5.29
N GLY A 145 1.90 4.54 5.80
CA GLY A 145 2.82 4.86 6.89
C GLY A 145 2.12 5.19 8.20
N HIS A 146 2.83 5.94 9.03
CA HIS A 146 2.37 6.34 10.37
C HIS A 146 1.53 7.61 10.36
N LEU A 147 1.80 8.54 9.43
CA LEU A 147 1.20 9.87 9.38
C LEU A 147 0.15 10.03 8.29
N GLY A 148 0.05 9.07 7.38
CA GLY A 148 -0.96 9.07 6.32
C GLY A 148 -2.30 8.49 6.75
N LYS A 149 -3.11 8.15 5.76
CA LYS A 149 -4.40 7.47 5.90
C LYS A 149 -4.43 6.24 5.00
N ALA A 150 -4.81 5.09 5.53
CA ALA A 150 -4.83 3.84 4.79
C ALA A 150 -6.24 3.23 4.75
N TYR A 151 -6.60 2.71 3.57
CA TYR A 151 -7.87 2.05 3.31
C TYR A 151 -7.60 0.75 2.54
N TRP A 152 -8.27 -0.32 2.95
CA TRP A 152 -8.12 -1.62 2.30
C TRP A 152 -9.45 -2.34 2.16
N TYR A 153 -9.49 -3.32 1.25
CA TYR A 153 -10.68 -4.10 1.01
C TYR A 153 -10.76 -5.26 2.00
N SER A 154 -11.83 -5.29 2.80
CA SER A 154 -12.14 -6.41 3.69
C SER A 154 -12.95 -7.44 2.93
N VAL A 155 -12.35 -8.61 2.68
CA VAL A 155 -12.99 -9.72 1.97
C VAL A 155 -14.21 -10.23 2.74
N SER A 156 -14.13 -10.26 4.08
CA SER A 156 -15.23 -10.71 4.93
C SER A 156 -16.46 -9.80 4.86
N ASN A 157 -16.23 -8.50 4.65
CA ASN A 157 -17.30 -7.49 4.63
C ASN A 157 -17.69 -7.07 3.19
N GLY A 158 -16.89 -7.43 2.18
CA GLY A 158 -17.09 -6.99 0.80
C GLY A 158 -16.98 -5.48 0.60
N ARG A 159 -16.20 -4.77 1.43
CA ARG A 159 -16.15 -3.29 1.50
C ARG A 159 -14.75 -2.79 1.81
N PHE A 160 -14.49 -1.53 1.44
CA PHE A 160 -13.31 -0.84 1.94
C PHE A 160 -13.50 -0.45 3.40
N VAL A 161 -12.44 -0.67 4.18
CA VAL A 161 -12.36 -0.39 5.62
C VAL A 161 -11.06 0.34 5.94
N THR A 162 -10.96 0.81 7.15
CA THR A 162 -9.74 1.34 7.79
C THR A 162 -9.66 0.79 9.21
N SER A 163 -8.74 1.25 10.02
CA SER A 163 -8.70 0.94 11.45
C SER A 163 -8.78 2.20 12.31
N SER A 164 -9.04 2.02 13.60
CA SER A 164 -9.05 3.10 14.57
C SER A 164 -7.69 3.79 14.77
N TYR A 165 -6.63 3.27 14.16
CA TYR A 165 -5.34 3.96 14.05
C TYR A 165 -5.43 5.19 13.14
N TYR A 166 -6.14 5.06 12.04
CA TYR A 166 -6.22 6.10 11.00
C TYR A 166 -7.44 7.00 11.14
N HIS A 167 -8.56 6.45 11.59
CA HIS A 167 -9.82 7.16 11.73
C HIS A 167 -10.68 6.55 12.83
N ASP A 168 -11.32 7.39 13.63
CA ASP A 168 -12.34 6.97 14.58
C ASP A 168 -13.63 6.54 13.86
N ALA A 169 -13.97 7.21 12.76
CA ALA A 169 -15.04 6.87 11.85
C ALA A 169 -14.61 7.05 10.40
N LEU A 170 -15.20 6.27 9.48
CA LEU A 170 -14.91 6.42 8.06
C LEU A 170 -15.35 7.80 7.56
N PRO A 171 -14.55 8.46 6.70
CA PRO A 171 -14.94 9.71 6.05
C PRO A 171 -16.21 9.53 5.19
N GLU A 172 -17.03 10.59 5.10
CA GLU A 172 -18.28 10.58 4.33
C GLU A 172 -18.13 10.11 2.89
N TRP A 173 -17.04 10.50 2.23
CA TRP A 173 -16.79 10.08 0.84
C TRP A 173 -16.55 8.57 0.71
N VAL A 174 -15.94 7.93 1.72
CA VAL A 174 -15.77 6.47 1.77
C VAL A 174 -17.12 5.80 2.02
N GLU A 175 -17.93 6.34 2.94
CA GLU A 175 -19.27 5.82 3.20
C GLU A 175 -20.18 5.97 1.98
N ALA A 176 -20.14 7.09 1.28
CA ALA A 176 -20.89 7.30 0.05
C ALA A 176 -20.49 6.31 -1.04
N TRP A 177 -19.18 6.07 -1.21
CA TRP A 177 -18.68 5.07 -2.14
C TRP A 177 -19.11 3.65 -1.77
N LYS A 178 -19.08 3.28 -0.48
CA LYS A 178 -19.59 2.00 0.02
C LYS A 178 -21.07 1.83 -0.26
N ALA A 179 -21.88 2.87 -0.03
CA ALA A 179 -23.32 2.87 -0.28
C ALA A 179 -23.66 2.64 -1.75
N ALA A 180 -22.83 3.14 -2.66
CA ALA A 180 -23.00 2.94 -4.11
C ALA A 180 -22.74 1.48 -4.56
N ARG A 181 -22.16 0.61 -3.72
CA ARG A 181 -21.90 -0.81 -3.95
C ARG A 181 -21.34 -1.11 -5.35
N PRO A 182 -20.22 -0.48 -5.77
CA PRO A 182 -19.74 -0.57 -7.15
C PRO A 182 -19.36 -1.99 -7.57
N ALA A 183 -18.98 -2.86 -6.65
CA ALA A 183 -18.66 -4.26 -6.93
C ALA A 183 -19.88 -5.08 -7.41
N ASP A 184 -21.09 -4.71 -6.97
CA ASP A 184 -22.31 -5.43 -7.33
C ASP A 184 -22.63 -5.35 -8.83
N ARG A 185 -22.11 -4.33 -9.53
CA ARG A 185 -22.26 -4.20 -11.00
C ARG A 185 -21.70 -5.40 -11.74
N TYR A 186 -20.73 -6.07 -11.16
CA TYR A 186 -20.01 -7.19 -11.76
C TYR A 186 -20.47 -8.56 -11.25
N ALA A 187 -21.41 -8.60 -10.29
CA ALA A 187 -21.84 -9.84 -9.64
C ALA A 187 -22.49 -10.84 -10.63
N ALA A 188 -23.09 -10.35 -11.71
CA ALA A 188 -23.71 -11.16 -12.75
C ALA A 188 -22.85 -11.32 -14.02
N GLU A 189 -21.67 -10.71 -14.05
CA GLU A 189 -20.79 -10.77 -15.20
C GLU A 189 -20.05 -12.10 -15.28
N THR A 190 -19.87 -12.59 -16.49
CA THR A 190 -19.06 -13.79 -16.73
C THR A 190 -17.67 -13.37 -17.18
N TRP A 191 -16.66 -13.81 -16.44
CA TRP A 191 -15.28 -13.65 -16.87
C TRP A 191 -15.00 -14.57 -18.05
N ARG A 192 -14.56 -14.01 -19.18
CA ARG A 192 -14.10 -14.75 -20.36
C ARG A 192 -12.62 -14.44 -20.59
N LEU A 193 -11.83 -15.50 -20.76
CA LEU A 193 -10.42 -15.42 -21.11
C LEU A 193 -10.27 -15.29 -22.63
#